data_47353bb31df396909ee5c21ca714d693
#
_entry.id   47353bb31df396909ee5c21ca714d693
#
_cell.length_a   1.000
_cell.length_b   1.000
_cell.length_c   1.000
_cell.angle_alpha   90.00
_cell.angle_beta   90.00
_cell.angle_gamma   90.00
#
_symmetry.space_group_name_H-M   'P 1'
#
loop_
_entity.id
_entity.type
_entity.pdbx_description
1 polymer ?
#
loop_
_entity_poly.entity_id
_entity_poly.type
_entity_poly.pdbx_seq_one_letter_code
_entity_poly.pdbx_strand_id
1 'polypeptide(L)'
;SIVVPGPETERLAAAAKAAGAYVSIGVSERDGVTGTLYNSNLIFCPDGTLAPVHRKLKPTGAERVVWGDADRGYFPVVDTPWGPMGSLICWESYMPLARTALYEKGVTLYISPNTNDNPEWQATVQHIALEGRCYFINCDMVFHRADYPAGLHCPDEIARLNDIPCRGGSCIVDPYGH
;
A
#
# COMPACT_ATOMS: atom_id res chain seq x y z
N SER A 1 1.63 -12.71 8.96
CA SER A 1 0.26 -12.28 8.62
C SER A 1 -0.54 -11.98 9.86
N ILE A 2 -1.48 -11.06 9.75
CA ILE A 2 -2.38 -10.65 10.83
C ILE A 2 -3.83 -10.89 10.41
N VAL A 3 -4.71 -11.13 11.37
CA VAL A 3 -6.16 -11.14 11.14
C VAL A 3 -6.70 -9.71 11.30
N VAL A 4 -7.60 -9.29 10.42
CA VAL A 4 -8.19 -7.94 10.43
C VAL A 4 -9.71 -8.04 10.53
N PRO A 5 -10.32 -7.46 11.58
CA PRO A 5 -9.70 -6.85 12.76
C PRO A 5 -9.07 -7.88 13.71
N GLY A 6 -8.10 -7.44 14.52
CA GLY A 6 -7.41 -8.26 15.50
C GLY A 6 -6.48 -7.45 16.41
N PRO A 7 -5.74 -8.09 17.31
CA PRO A 7 -4.92 -7.40 18.33
C PRO A 7 -3.89 -6.44 17.72
N GLU A 8 -3.31 -6.78 16.57
CA GLU A 8 -2.35 -5.92 15.87
C GLU A 8 -3.03 -4.64 15.36
N THR A 9 -4.24 -4.76 14.79
CA THR A 9 -5.00 -3.60 14.32
C THR A 9 -5.51 -2.73 15.46
N GLU A 10 -5.84 -3.30 16.63
CA GLU A 10 -6.19 -2.55 17.83
C GLU A 10 -5.01 -1.69 18.32
N ARG A 11 -3.79 -2.23 18.31
CA ARG A 11 -2.58 -1.49 18.65
C ARG A 11 -2.29 -0.35 17.67
N LEU A 12 -2.47 -0.59 16.37
CA LEU A 12 -2.31 0.43 15.33
C LEU A 12 -3.37 1.53 15.47
N ALA A 13 -4.63 1.16 15.72
CA ALA A 13 -5.71 2.09 15.98
C ALA A 13 -5.42 3.00 17.20
N ALA A 14 -4.94 2.41 18.28
CA ALA A 14 -4.54 3.16 19.48
C ALA A 14 -3.37 4.12 19.19
N ALA A 15 -2.39 3.71 18.40
CA ALA A 15 -1.27 4.55 18.00
C ALA A 15 -1.71 5.73 17.10
N ALA A 16 -2.57 5.48 16.11
CA ALA A 16 -3.15 6.51 15.25
C ALA A 16 -3.93 7.56 16.08
N LYS A 17 -4.75 7.07 17.02
CA LYS A 17 -5.49 7.93 17.96
C LYS A 17 -4.57 8.75 18.85
N ALA A 18 -3.55 8.14 19.42
CA ALA A 18 -2.59 8.85 20.27
C ALA A 18 -1.82 9.93 19.51
N ALA A 19 -1.51 9.67 18.24
CA ALA A 19 -0.86 10.64 17.36
C ALA A 19 -1.81 11.70 16.78
N GLY A 20 -3.14 11.49 16.85
CA GLY A 20 -4.13 12.35 16.19
C GLY A 20 -3.94 12.42 14.66
N ALA A 21 -3.49 11.32 14.04
CA ALA A 21 -3.08 11.28 12.64
C ALA A 21 -3.78 10.18 11.85
N TYR A 22 -3.96 10.41 10.53
CA TYR A 22 -4.27 9.32 9.61
C TYR A 22 -3.03 8.46 9.41
N VAL A 23 -3.20 7.14 9.47
CA VAL A 23 -2.12 6.16 9.26
C VAL A 23 -2.53 5.20 8.16
N SER A 24 -1.74 5.13 7.10
CA SER A 24 -1.89 4.12 6.04
C SER A 24 -0.76 3.11 6.15
N ILE A 25 -1.08 1.81 6.22
CA ILE A 25 -0.09 0.76 6.39
C ILE A 25 -0.45 -0.48 5.59
N GLY A 26 0.53 -0.98 4.80
CA GLY A 26 0.44 -2.27 4.11
C GLY A 26 0.65 -3.44 5.07
N VAL A 27 -0.17 -4.47 4.95
CA VAL A 27 -0.08 -5.68 5.77
C VAL A 27 -0.30 -6.94 4.95
N SER A 28 0.27 -8.06 5.39
CA SER A 28 -0.17 -9.38 4.97
C SER A 28 -1.34 -9.79 5.86
N GLU A 29 -2.56 -9.59 5.33
CA GLU A 29 -3.80 -9.96 6.00
C GLU A 29 -4.04 -11.47 5.84
N ARG A 30 -4.57 -12.10 6.88
CA ARG A 30 -5.08 -13.46 6.82
C ARG A 30 -6.59 -13.45 7.10
N ASP A 31 -7.35 -13.96 6.16
CA ASP A 31 -8.78 -14.20 6.36
C ASP A 31 -9.00 -15.20 7.48
N GLY A 32 -9.80 -14.82 8.46
CA GLY A 32 -10.02 -15.62 9.66
C GLY A 32 -10.85 -16.89 9.44
N VAL A 33 -11.54 -17.00 8.30
CA VAL A 33 -12.41 -18.13 7.98
C VAL A 33 -11.73 -19.09 7.00
N THR A 34 -11.22 -18.56 5.90
CA THR A 34 -10.63 -19.38 4.82
C THR A 34 -9.14 -19.61 5.00
N GLY A 35 -8.47 -18.77 5.80
CA GLY A 35 -7.01 -18.77 5.93
C GLY A 35 -6.28 -18.15 4.73
N THR A 36 -6.99 -17.67 3.73
CA THR A 36 -6.40 -17.01 2.56
C THR A 36 -5.61 -15.77 3.00
N LEU A 37 -4.42 -15.60 2.43
CA LEU A 37 -3.61 -14.40 2.63
C LEU A 37 -3.93 -13.36 1.57
N TYR A 38 -3.98 -12.09 1.97
CA TYR A 38 -4.16 -10.94 1.08
C TYR A 38 -3.09 -9.89 1.33
N ASN A 39 -2.68 -9.21 0.27
CA ASN A 39 -1.91 -7.97 0.37
C ASN A 39 -2.92 -6.83 0.57
N SER A 40 -2.94 -6.24 1.76
CA SER A 40 -3.97 -5.29 2.16
C SER A 40 -3.38 -3.98 2.63
N ASN A 41 -4.06 -2.88 2.33
CA ASN A 41 -3.78 -1.58 2.92
C ASN A 41 -4.86 -1.21 3.94
N LEU A 42 -4.41 -0.87 5.14
CA LEU A 42 -5.25 -0.43 6.24
C LEU A 42 -5.09 1.08 6.41
N ILE A 43 -6.22 1.78 6.57
CA ILE A 43 -6.22 3.21 6.89
C ILE A 43 -6.90 3.39 8.23
N PHE A 44 -6.19 4.00 9.18
CA PHE A 44 -6.71 4.38 10.48
C PHE A 44 -6.93 5.88 10.51
N CYS A 45 -8.09 6.31 11.02
CA CYS A 45 -8.41 7.70 11.23
C CYS A 45 -7.81 8.25 12.54
N PRO A 46 -7.74 9.59 12.72
CA PRO A 46 -7.19 10.20 13.93
C PRO A 46 -7.94 9.87 15.24
N ASP A 47 -9.15 9.38 15.15
CA ASP A 47 -9.93 8.90 16.30
C ASP A 47 -9.66 7.43 16.66
N GLY A 48 -8.85 6.73 15.83
CA GLY A 48 -8.53 5.32 15.95
C GLY A 48 -9.48 4.41 15.14
N THR A 49 -10.43 4.96 14.41
CA THR A 49 -11.33 4.16 13.57
C THR A 49 -10.54 3.52 12.42
N LEU A 50 -10.70 2.21 12.22
CA LEU A 50 -10.23 1.52 11.02
C LEU A 50 -11.23 1.70 9.89
N ALA A 51 -10.81 2.33 8.81
CA ALA A 51 -11.59 2.43 7.58
C ALA A 51 -11.77 1.05 6.91
N PRO A 52 -12.72 0.89 5.99
CA PRO A 52 -12.86 -0.34 5.22
C PRO A 52 -11.54 -0.72 4.53
N VAL A 53 -11.19 -2.01 4.59
CA VAL A 53 -9.90 -2.52 4.10
C VAL A 53 -9.87 -2.56 2.58
N HIS A 54 -8.76 -2.08 2.00
CA HIS A 54 -8.45 -2.30 0.59
C HIS A 54 -7.53 -3.53 0.45
N ARG A 55 -8.01 -4.59 -0.19
CA ARG A 55 -7.22 -5.76 -0.60
C ARG A 55 -6.74 -5.56 -2.02
N LYS A 56 -5.47 -5.82 -2.30
CA LYS A 56 -4.88 -5.71 -3.64
C LYS A 56 -5.67 -6.56 -4.63
N LEU A 57 -6.15 -5.96 -5.72
CA LEU A 57 -6.99 -6.64 -6.72
C LEU A 57 -6.29 -7.86 -7.32
N LYS A 58 -5.02 -7.68 -7.70
CA LYS A 58 -4.19 -8.70 -8.31
C LYS A 58 -2.78 -8.62 -7.74
N PRO A 59 -2.33 -9.62 -7.00
CA PRO A 59 -0.92 -9.71 -6.61
C PRO A 59 -0.01 -9.73 -7.85
N THR A 60 1.17 -9.14 -7.73
CA THR A 60 2.08 -8.92 -8.87
C THR A 60 3.09 -10.07 -9.00
N GLY A 61 3.17 -10.70 -10.17
CA GLY A 61 4.21 -11.69 -10.45
C GLY A 61 4.25 -12.83 -9.41
N ALA A 62 5.39 -13.00 -8.75
CA ALA A 62 5.61 -14.05 -7.75
C ALA A 62 4.78 -13.87 -6.46
N GLU A 63 4.25 -12.69 -6.20
CA GLU A 63 3.34 -12.48 -5.06
C GLU A 63 2.15 -13.43 -5.07
N ARG A 64 1.73 -13.90 -6.26
CA ARG A 64 0.58 -14.82 -6.45
C ARG A 64 0.76 -16.20 -5.84
N VAL A 65 1.98 -16.57 -5.47
CA VAL A 65 2.23 -17.83 -4.74
C VAL A 65 1.95 -17.69 -3.24
N VAL A 66 1.76 -16.44 -2.76
CA VAL A 66 1.53 -16.13 -1.35
C VAL A 66 0.14 -15.53 -1.14
N TRP A 67 -0.23 -14.51 -1.93
CA TRP A 67 -1.46 -13.74 -1.76
C TRP A 67 -2.50 -14.08 -2.82
N GLY A 68 -3.75 -14.18 -2.38
CA GLY A 68 -4.92 -14.31 -3.25
C GLY A 68 -5.33 -12.99 -3.88
N ASP A 69 -6.09 -13.09 -4.96
CA ASP A 69 -6.80 -11.95 -5.56
C ASP A 69 -7.85 -11.41 -4.58
N ALA A 70 -8.09 -10.10 -4.60
CA ALA A 70 -9.23 -9.55 -3.86
C ALA A 70 -10.54 -10.20 -4.31
N ASP A 71 -11.40 -10.50 -3.36
CA ASP A 71 -12.71 -11.14 -3.59
C ASP A 71 -13.70 -10.22 -4.31
N ARG A 72 -13.45 -8.91 -4.26
CA ARG A 72 -14.27 -7.88 -4.94
C ARG A 72 -13.46 -6.62 -5.23
N GLY A 73 -13.83 -5.94 -6.31
CA GLY A 73 -13.25 -4.64 -6.68
C GLY A 73 -13.83 -3.51 -5.82
N TYR A 74 -13.49 -3.51 -4.55
CA TYR A 74 -13.90 -2.47 -3.63
C TYR A 74 -12.75 -1.50 -3.39
N PHE A 75 -12.99 -0.23 -3.70
CA PHE A 75 -12.05 0.85 -3.50
C PHE A 75 -12.57 1.77 -2.40
N PRO A 76 -12.19 1.55 -1.13
CA PRO A 76 -12.62 2.42 -0.04
C PRO A 76 -12.02 3.82 -0.20
N VAL A 77 -12.82 4.80 0.15
CA VAL A 77 -12.40 6.20 0.23
C VAL A 77 -12.73 6.69 1.64
N VAL A 78 -11.80 7.45 2.20
CA VAL A 78 -11.91 8.03 3.54
C VAL A 78 -12.00 9.54 3.38
N ASP A 79 -13.06 10.14 3.93
CA ASP A 79 -13.17 11.59 3.98
C ASP A 79 -12.17 12.17 4.98
N THR A 80 -11.41 13.16 4.54
CA THR A 80 -10.44 13.88 5.38
C THR A 80 -10.69 15.39 5.29
N PRO A 81 -10.17 16.19 6.23
CA PRO A 81 -10.27 17.66 6.14
C PRO A 81 -9.63 18.26 4.88
N TRP A 82 -8.79 17.49 4.18
CA TRP A 82 -8.08 17.94 2.96
C TRP A 82 -8.64 17.32 1.68
N GLY A 83 -9.75 16.61 1.79
CA GLY A 83 -10.44 15.93 0.70
C GLY A 83 -10.42 14.41 0.81
N PRO A 84 -11.13 13.73 -0.08
CA PRO A 84 -11.22 12.26 -0.08
C PRO A 84 -9.87 11.60 -0.32
N MET A 85 -9.54 10.61 0.52
CA MET A 85 -8.32 9.81 0.47
C MET A 85 -8.62 8.38 0.03
N GLY A 86 -7.92 7.89 -0.98
CA GLY A 86 -8.02 6.52 -1.47
C GLY A 86 -6.65 5.90 -1.71
N SER A 87 -6.61 4.58 -1.88
CA SER A 87 -5.34 3.86 -2.02
C SER A 87 -5.42 2.78 -3.09
N LEU A 88 -4.32 2.65 -3.85
CA LEU A 88 -3.99 1.46 -4.63
C LEU A 88 -2.58 0.98 -4.25
N ILE A 89 -2.39 -0.34 -4.19
CA ILE A 89 -1.14 -0.95 -3.73
C ILE A 89 -0.24 -1.21 -4.94
N CYS A 90 0.93 -0.53 -4.99
CA CYS A 90 2.00 -0.83 -5.94
C CYS A 90 1.50 -0.84 -7.40
N TRP A 91 1.72 -1.92 -8.13
CA TRP A 91 1.37 -2.08 -9.55
C TRP A 91 -0.13 -2.03 -9.88
N GLU A 92 -1.02 -2.02 -8.88
CA GLU A 92 -2.42 -1.65 -9.13
C GLU A 92 -2.54 -0.27 -9.78
N SER A 93 -1.60 0.63 -9.44
CA SER A 93 -1.53 1.96 -10.04
C SER A 93 -1.27 1.94 -11.55
N TYR A 94 -0.82 0.82 -12.13
CA TYR A 94 -0.77 0.62 -13.58
C TYR A 94 -2.09 0.14 -14.19
N MET A 95 -3.13 -0.07 -13.40
CA MET A 95 -4.47 -0.45 -13.88
C MET A 95 -5.31 0.81 -14.12
N PRO A 96 -5.51 1.27 -15.37
CA PRO A 96 -6.21 2.55 -15.64
C PRO A 96 -7.61 2.58 -15.05
N LEU A 97 -8.38 1.48 -15.17
CA LEU A 97 -9.75 1.42 -14.65
C LEU A 97 -9.81 1.50 -13.12
N ALA A 98 -8.80 0.97 -12.42
CA ALA A 98 -8.72 1.09 -10.97
C ALA A 98 -8.47 2.54 -10.55
N ARG A 99 -7.58 3.27 -11.24
CA ARG A 99 -7.36 4.70 -11.02
C ARG A 99 -8.64 5.50 -11.29
N THR A 100 -9.27 5.25 -12.44
CA THR A 100 -10.54 5.91 -12.80
C THR A 100 -11.59 5.73 -11.72
N ALA A 101 -11.72 4.53 -11.14
CA ALA A 101 -12.66 4.28 -10.05
C ALA A 101 -12.38 5.12 -8.80
N LEU A 102 -11.12 5.46 -8.51
CA LEU A 102 -10.77 6.40 -7.44
C LEU A 102 -11.07 7.85 -7.86
N TYR A 103 -10.76 8.22 -9.09
CA TYR A 103 -11.02 9.58 -9.59
C TYR A 103 -12.53 9.91 -9.60
N GLU A 104 -13.38 8.96 -10.02
CA GLU A 104 -14.84 9.11 -9.99
C GLU A 104 -15.40 9.28 -8.57
N LYS A 105 -14.67 8.80 -7.55
CA LYS A 105 -14.99 9.02 -6.13
C LYS A 105 -14.43 10.34 -5.59
N GLY A 106 -13.82 11.16 -6.44
CA GLY A 106 -13.28 12.46 -6.09
C GLY A 106 -12.02 12.42 -5.25
N VAL A 107 -11.23 11.33 -5.32
CA VAL A 107 -10.00 11.21 -4.52
C VAL A 107 -9.02 12.33 -4.87
N THR A 108 -8.64 13.10 -3.85
CA THR A 108 -7.64 14.17 -3.92
C THR A 108 -6.33 13.80 -3.22
N LEU A 109 -6.35 12.80 -2.35
CA LEU A 109 -5.18 12.23 -1.68
C LEU A 109 -5.06 10.76 -2.10
N TYR A 110 -4.16 10.48 -3.02
CA TYR A 110 -3.92 9.13 -3.54
C TYR A 110 -2.73 8.52 -2.81
N ILE A 111 -2.96 7.47 -2.02
CA ILE A 111 -1.93 6.79 -1.25
C ILE A 111 -1.49 5.53 -1.98
N SER A 112 -0.18 5.33 -2.13
CA SER A 112 0.37 4.14 -2.78
C SER A 112 1.52 3.53 -1.97
N PRO A 113 1.24 2.50 -1.16
CA PRO A 113 2.31 1.71 -0.56
C PRO A 113 2.95 0.81 -1.63
N ASN A 114 4.29 0.81 -1.65
CA ASN A 114 5.09 0.19 -2.71
C ASN A 114 6.33 -0.54 -2.20
N THR A 115 6.85 -1.38 -3.08
CA THR A 115 8.22 -1.88 -3.09
C THR A 115 8.70 -1.80 -4.53
N ASN A 116 9.11 -0.61 -4.98
CA ASN A 116 9.48 -0.38 -6.37
C ASN A 116 10.46 0.80 -6.47
N ASP A 117 11.71 0.51 -6.77
CA ASP A 117 12.79 1.50 -6.88
C ASP A 117 13.20 1.79 -8.34
N ASN A 118 12.36 1.41 -9.31
CA ASN A 118 12.63 1.67 -10.73
C ASN A 118 12.46 3.17 -11.04
N PRO A 119 13.39 3.78 -11.80
CA PRO A 119 13.26 5.18 -12.22
C PRO A 119 11.96 5.49 -12.98
N GLU A 120 11.45 4.53 -13.76
CA GLU A 120 10.20 4.66 -14.51
C GLU A 120 8.98 4.82 -13.61
N TRP A 121 9.08 4.34 -12.36
CA TRP A 121 8.03 4.51 -11.38
C TRP A 121 7.81 5.97 -11.01
N GLN A 122 8.86 6.77 -10.93
CA GLN A 122 8.76 8.20 -10.64
C GLN A 122 7.99 8.95 -11.75
N ALA A 123 8.22 8.59 -13.01
CA ALA A 123 7.45 9.13 -14.13
C ALA A 123 5.96 8.73 -14.04
N THR A 124 5.69 7.51 -13.61
CA THR A 124 4.31 7.02 -13.39
C THR A 124 3.61 7.78 -12.27
N VAL A 125 4.29 8.03 -11.15
CA VAL A 125 3.76 8.79 -10.01
C VAL A 125 3.37 10.20 -10.45
N GLN A 126 4.26 10.89 -11.17
CA GLN A 126 3.98 12.21 -11.74
C GLN A 126 2.79 12.20 -12.71
N HIS A 127 2.74 11.20 -13.59
CA HIS A 127 1.64 11.05 -14.54
C HIS A 127 0.29 10.88 -13.82
N ILE A 128 0.23 10.03 -12.79
CA ILE A 128 -1.01 9.77 -12.05
C ILE A 128 -1.48 11.02 -11.29
N ALA A 129 -0.55 11.77 -10.68
CA ALA A 129 -0.89 13.03 -10.01
C ALA A 129 -1.49 14.05 -11.00
N LEU A 130 -0.89 14.18 -12.20
CA LEU A 130 -1.38 15.03 -13.26
C LEU A 130 -2.74 14.56 -13.83
N GLU A 131 -2.88 13.27 -14.12
CA GLU A 131 -4.09 12.65 -14.66
C GLU A 131 -5.28 12.84 -13.72
N GLY A 132 -5.09 12.49 -12.43
CA GLY A 132 -6.13 12.52 -11.41
C GLY A 132 -6.32 13.88 -10.76
N ARG A 133 -5.46 14.87 -11.03
CA ARG A 133 -5.42 16.15 -10.30
C ARG A 133 -5.45 15.98 -8.78
N CYS A 134 -4.65 15.03 -8.29
CA CYS A 134 -4.57 14.66 -6.88
C CYS A 134 -3.13 14.73 -6.38
N TYR A 135 -2.97 14.84 -5.07
CA TYR A 135 -1.68 14.58 -4.44
C TYR A 135 -1.43 13.07 -4.49
N PHE A 136 -0.31 12.66 -5.05
CA PHE A 136 0.13 11.26 -5.03
C PHE A 136 1.17 11.09 -3.92
N ILE A 137 0.84 10.29 -2.93
CA ILE A 137 1.71 10.00 -1.78
C ILE A 137 2.25 8.59 -1.95
N ASN A 138 3.46 8.51 -2.46
CA ASN A 138 4.18 7.27 -2.69
C ASN A 138 5.01 6.90 -1.46
N CYS A 139 4.79 5.72 -0.92
CA CYS A 139 5.55 5.19 0.21
C CYS A 139 6.25 3.91 -0.22
N ASP A 140 7.53 4.01 -0.54
CA ASP A 140 8.36 2.88 -0.95
C ASP A 140 9.17 2.32 0.21
N MET A 141 9.23 1.01 0.27
CA MET A 141 10.04 0.29 1.24
C MET A 141 11.53 0.42 0.90
N VAL A 142 12.34 0.61 1.92
CA VAL A 142 13.81 0.42 1.84
C VAL A 142 14.16 -0.80 2.65
N PHE A 143 14.95 -1.71 2.09
CA PHE A 143 15.49 -2.81 2.85
C PHE A 143 16.88 -3.23 2.36
N HIS A 144 17.65 -3.79 3.26
CA HIS A 144 19.00 -4.29 3.01
C HIS A 144 19.01 -5.81 2.96
N ARG A 145 20.00 -6.38 2.26
CA ARG A 145 20.20 -7.84 2.27
C ARG A 145 20.36 -8.39 3.69
N ALA A 146 20.95 -7.62 4.59
CA ALA A 146 21.14 -8.00 5.99
C ALA A 146 19.82 -8.07 6.80
N ASP A 147 18.72 -7.50 6.29
CA ASP A 147 17.42 -7.53 6.96
C ASP A 147 16.67 -8.85 6.77
N TYR A 148 17.15 -9.71 5.85
CA TYR A 148 16.57 -11.04 5.69
C TYR A 148 16.82 -11.88 6.94
N PRO A 149 15.78 -12.53 7.50
CA PRO A 149 15.94 -13.37 8.69
C PRO A 149 16.94 -14.49 8.49
N ALA A 150 17.79 -14.72 9.50
CA ALA A 150 18.63 -15.90 9.53
C ALA A 150 17.77 -17.18 9.54
N GLY A 151 18.19 -18.19 8.80
CA GLY A 151 17.48 -19.48 8.75
C GLY A 151 16.44 -19.63 7.66
N LEU A 152 16.35 -18.69 6.72
CA LEU A 152 15.62 -18.93 5.48
C LEU A 152 16.30 -20.05 4.68
N HIS A 153 15.48 -20.89 4.00
CA HIS A 153 15.97 -22.04 3.23
C HIS A 153 16.57 -21.69 1.86
N CYS A 154 16.95 -20.41 1.64
CA CYS A 154 17.49 -19.89 0.39
C CYS A 154 18.73 -18.98 0.61
N PRO A 155 19.74 -19.42 1.40
CA PRO A 155 20.89 -18.58 1.73
C PRO A 155 21.71 -18.16 0.49
N ASP A 156 21.82 -19.03 -0.51
CA ASP A 156 22.59 -18.74 -1.71
C ASP A 156 21.92 -17.69 -2.60
N GLU A 157 20.60 -17.70 -2.67
CA GLU A 157 19.82 -16.69 -3.39
C GLU A 157 19.93 -15.34 -2.70
N ILE A 158 19.83 -15.31 -1.38
CA ILE A 158 20.01 -14.08 -0.58
C ILE A 158 21.42 -13.52 -0.76
N ALA A 159 22.45 -14.37 -0.74
CA ALA A 159 23.83 -13.95 -0.91
C ALA A 159 24.11 -13.29 -2.29
N ARG A 160 23.32 -13.61 -3.31
CA ARG A 160 23.42 -13.02 -4.66
C ARG A 160 22.72 -11.68 -4.81
N LEU A 161 21.88 -11.28 -3.84
CA LEU A 161 21.23 -9.98 -3.87
C LEU A 161 22.25 -8.85 -3.68
N ASN A 162 21.97 -7.68 -4.25
CA ASN A 162 22.69 -6.47 -3.93
C ASN A 162 22.60 -6.17 -2.42
N ASP A 163 23.48 -5.35 -1.88
CA ASP A 163 23.44 -4.97 -0.46
C ASP A 163 22.14 -4.25 -0.09
N ILE A 164 21.58 -3.49 -1.03
CA ILE A 164 20.29 -2.81 -0.92
C ILE A 164 19.41 -3.30 -2.07
N PRO A 165 18.62 -4.40 -1.87
CA PRO A 165 17.74 -4.94 -2.91
C PRO A 165 16.60 -4.00 -3.29
N CYS A 166 16.19 -3.10 -2.39
CA CYS A 166 15.23 -2.04 -2.67
C CYS A 166 15.68 -0.74 -2.01
N ARG A 167 15.91 0.28 -2.82
CA ARG A 167 16.44 1.59 -2.39
C ARG A 167 15.33 2.55 -1.94
N GLY A 168 14.08 2.19 -2.17
CA GLY A 168 12.96 3.07 -1.96
C GLY A 168 12.80 4.11 -3.07
N GLY A 169 12.15 5.20 -2.74
CA GLY A 169 11.78 6.26 -3.68
C GLY A 169 10.51 6.97 -3.23
N SER A 170 10.26 6.98 -1.91
CA SER A 170 9.10 7.67 -1.34
C SER A 170 9.11 9.14 -1.75
N CYS A 171 7.94 9.63 -2.19
CA CYS A 171 7.77 11.02 -2.59
C CYS A 171 6.32 11.46 -2.45
N ILE A 172 6.10 12.75 -2.45
CA ILE A 172 4.78 13.36 -2.59
C ILE A 172 4.84 14.21 -3.85
N VAL A 173 3.90 13.96 -4.76
CA VAL A 173 3.75 14.74 -5.98
C VAL A 173 2.43 15.50 -5.92
N ASP A 174 2.48 16.79 -6.21
CA ASP A 174 1.32 17.65 -6.21
C ASP A 174 0.45 17.47 -7.48
N PRO A 175 -0.77 18.04 -7.55
CA PRO A 175 -1.65 17.90 -8.70
C PRO A 175 -1.12 18.50 -10.02
N TYR A 176 0.02 19.17 -9.98
CA TYR A 176 0.72 19.77 -11.13
C TYR A 176 1.95 18.96 -11.56
N GLY A 177 2.26 17.86 -10.84
CA GLY A 177 3.37 16.97 -11.18
C GLY A 177 4.72 17.38 -10.59
N HIS A 178 4.73 18.25 -9.57
CA HIS A 178 5.95 18.71 -8.87
C HIS A 178 6.22 17.93 -7.59
#